data_3b9b92d32a5f14cf860a20e53c7f86eb
#
_entry.id   3b9b92d32a5f14cf860a20e53c7f86eb
#
_cell.length_a   1.000
_cell.length_b   1.000
_cell.length_c   1.000
_cell.angle_alpha   90.00
_cell.angle_beta   90.00
_cell.angle_gamma   90.00
#
_symmetry.space_group_name_H-M   'P 1'
#
loop_
_entity.id
_entity.type
_entity.pdbx_description
1 polymer ?
#
loop_
_entity_poly.entity_id
_entity_poly.type
_entity_poly.pdbx_seq_one_letter_code
_entity_poly.pdbx_strand_id
1 'polypeptide(L)'
;TLSRKGDSTEERPHRRAKILAAPEEMVIVPVERLQHLAGLLPRDEPPRSKNTAGIDLAAWLAEHGIAVRSTRPWQGGTLYVLAECPFSSAHRDGAFAIQFANGAVFAGCHHATCGGGAQRWPELRGMYEPKRTPKREKKEQEEKPTPPPIPDEYRERALEILRTGDPLAFLLDTFNRSHVGDRTVAECLVMSLASQSVENTNGLHVSISGNSGKGKSHACTTMLRQIPEEYRLAGTVSDKALYYNDGIQPGTAFLFDDVSLSDDLQEVLKSATANFREQIEHQTVTPDRKLQICRIPERCVWWLAKVEDAGDDQVMNRMLTVWIDDS
;
A
#
# COMPACT_ATOMS: atom_id res chain seq x y z
N THR A 1 6.92 18.82 31.14
CA THR A 1 6.38 19.33 29.87
C THR A 1 4.93 18.87 29.75
N LEU A 2 4.02 19.74 29.36
CA LEU A 2 2.62 19.43 29.12
C LEU A 2 2.44 19.17 27.61
N SER A 3 1.99 17.97 27.24
CA SER A 3 1.63 17.69 25.86
C SER A 3 0.23 18.21 25.60
N ARG A 4 0.12 19.15 24.63
CA ARG A 4 -1.15 19.76 24.19
C ARG A 4 -1.30 19.55 22.70
N LYS A 5 -1.54 18.31 22.28
CA LYS A 5 -1.84 17.98 20.89
C LYS A 5 -3.34 17.69 20.77
N GLY A 6 -4.07 18.58 20.11
CA GLY A 6 -5.54 18.55 20.02
C GLY A 6 -6.24 19.07 21.29
N ASP A 7 -7.57 18.96 21.32
CA ASP A 7 -8.39 19.35 22.47
C ASP A 7 -8.34 18.30 23.58
N SER A 8 -8.47 18.76 24.84
CA SER A 8 -8.56 17.87 25.98
C SER A 8 -9.99 17.38 26.12
N THR A 9 -10.20 16.07 26.00
CA THR A 9 -11.49 15.42 26.26
C THR A 9 -11.40 14.55 27.51
N GLU A 10 -12.54 14.11 28.04
CA GLU A 10 -12.62 13.21 29.18
C GLU A 10 -11.90 11.87 28.90
N GLU A 11 -11.99 11.36 27.67
CA GLU A 11 -11.33 10.13 27.21
C GLU A 11 -9.85 10.34 26.87
N ARG A 12 -9.49 11.56 26.43
CA ARG A 12 -8.10 11.93 26.04
C ARG A 12 -7.65 13.22 26.74
N PRO A 13 -7.44 13.19 28.06
CA PRO A 13 -7.00 14.38 28.77
C PRO A 13 -5.56 14.75 28.43
N HIS A 14 -5.25 16.05 28.46
CA HIS A 14 -3.87 16.48 28.33
C HIS A 14 -3.02 15.90 29.48
N ARG A 15 -1.98 15.14 29.15
CA ARG A 15 -1.12 14.48 30.12
C ARG A 15 0.17 15.27 30.33
N ARG A 16 0.61 15.35 31.60
CA ARG A 16 1.94 15.86 31.93
C ARG A 16 2.97 14.76 31.72
N ALA A 17 3.95 15.02 30.86
CA ALA A 17 5.14 14.19 30.79
C ALA A 17 5.99 14.47 32.04
N LYS A 18 6.44 13.42 32.73
CA LYS A 18 7.39 13.50 33.83
C LYS A 18 8.58 12.59 33.54
N ILE A 19 9.75 13.03 34.01
CA ILE A 19 10.95 12.20 33.99
C ILE A 19 10.79 11.15 35.09
N LEU A 20 10.80 9.88 34.72
CA LEU A 20 10.70 8.77 35.67
C LEU A 20 12.05 8.36 36.23
N ALA A 21 13.09 8.45 35.39
CA ALA A 21 14.48 8.22 35.77
C ALA A 21 15.39 9.13 34.93
N ALA A 22 16.44 9.63 35.54
CA ALA A 22 17.51 10.32 34.86
C ALA A 22 18.85 9.82 35.46
N PRO A 23 19.92 9.69 34.69
CA PRO A 23 21.23 9.38 35.22
C PRO A 23 21.71 10.51 36.13
N GLU A 24 22.49 10.19 37.16
CA GLU A 24 23.07 11.18 38.07
C GLU A 24 24.05 12.13 37.35
N GLU A 25 24.74 11.60 36.34
CA GLU A 25 25.62 12.38 35.45
C GLU A 25 25.16 12.29 34.01
N MET A 26 25.06 13.43 33.33
CA MET A 26 24.81 13.46 31.87
C MET A 26 26.11 13.18 31.13
N VAL A 27 26.18 12.01 30.50
CA VAL A 27 27.29 11.66 29.64
C VAL A 27 27.13 12.36 28.29
N ILE A 28 28.09 13.21 27.94
CA ILE A 28 28.14 13.83 26.61
C ILE A 28 28.54 12.75 25.60
N VAL A 29 27.66 12.48 24.66
CA VAL A 29 27.93 11.52 23.58
C VAL A 29 28.92 12.15 22.58
N PRO A 30 30.12 11.56 22.36
CA PRO A 30 31.07 12.08 21.39
C PRO A 30 30.47 12.13 19.99
N VAL A 31 30.85 13.16 19.21
CA VAL A 31 30.35 13.37 17.85
C VAL A 31 30.68 12.17 16.95
N GLU A 32 31.83 11.54 17.15
CA GLU A 32 32.28 10.35 16.42
C GLU A 32 31.32 9.18 16.59
N ARG A 33 30.76 9.01 17.80
CA ARG A 33 29.77 7.96 18.07
C ARG A 33 28.44 8.24 17.38
N LEU A 34 28.02 9.51 17.34
CA LEU A 34 26.82 9.93 16.60
C LEU A 34 27.00 9.74 15.09
N GLN A 35 28.20 10.07 14.58
CA GLN A 35 28.56 9.86 13.16
C GLN A 35 28.60 8.36 12.82
N HIS A 36 29.13 7.52 13.71
CA HIS A 36 29.11 6.07 13.54
C HIS A 36 27.68 5.54 13.47
N LEU A 37 26.80 5.95 14.39
CA LEU A 37 25.39 5.55 14.39
C LEU A 37 24.67 6.05 13.14
N ALA A 38 24.92 7.28 12.69
CA ALA A 38 24.36 7.81 11.46
C ALA A 38 24.85 7.04 10.21
N GLY A 39 26.07 6.50 10.26
CA GLY A 39 26.61 5.63 9.21
C GLY A 39 25.99 4.24 9.13
N LEU A 40 25.38 3.76 10.24
CA LEU A 40 24.66 2.49 10.30
C LEU A 40 23.22 2.59 9.80
N LEU A 41 22.66 3.81 9.73
CA LEU A 41 21.33 3.99 9.15
C LEU A 41 21.37 3.66 7.66
N PRO A 42 20.35 2.95 7.14
CA PRO A 42 20.20 2.79 5.70
C PRO A 42 20.25 4.18 5.08
N ARG A 43 21.18 4.42 4.18
CA ARG A 43 21.16 5.64 3.38
C ARG A 43 19.89 5.55 2.55
N ASP A 44 19.00 6.53 2.67
CA ASP A 44 17.91 6.70 1.72
C ASP A 44 18.53 6.74 0.33
N GLU A 45 18.48 5.63 -0.39
CA GLU A 45 18.86 5.64 -1.80
C GLU A 45 17.90 6.63 -2.48
N PRO A 46 18.42 7.61 -3.21
CA PRO A 46 17.55 8.52 -3.96
C PRO A 46 16.64 7.65 -4.85
N PRO A 47 15.38 8.03 -5.02
CA PRO A 47 14.39 7.23 -5.74
C PRO A 47 14.97 6.83 -7.10
N ARG A 48 15.09 5.53 -7.35
CA ARG A 48 15.56 4.99 -8.65
C ARG A 48 14.52 5.38 -9.68
N SER A 49 14.84 6.35 -10.53
CA SER A 49 14.03 6.72 -11.68
C SER A 49 13.96 5.53 -12.64
N LYS A 50 12.80 4.94 -12.78
CA LYS A 50 12.58 3.80 -13.71
C LYS A 50 12.61 4.20 -15.20
N ASN A 51 12.67 5.49 -15.55
CA ASN A 51 12.70 5.97 -16.93
C ASN A 51 13.23 7.41 -17.00
N THR A 52 14.54 7.58 -17.00
CA THR A 52 15.16 8.81 -17.52
C THR A 52 16.35 8.45 -18.37
N ALA A 53 16.12 8.23 -19.64
CA ALA A 53 17.13 8.55 -20.64
C ALA A 53 17.48 10.03 -20.40
N GLY A 54 18.64 10.27 -19.81
CA GLY A 54 19.31 11.49 -19.43
C GLY A 54 18.65 12.82 -19.85
N ILE A 55 17.66 13.29 -19.08
CA ILE A 55 17.24 14.69 -19.20
C ILE A 55 18.34 15.54 -18.59
N ASP A 56 18.92 16.44 -19.38
CA ASP A 56 19.69 17.55 -18.87
C ASP A 56 18.72 18.63 -18.36
N LEU A 57 18.60 18.74 -17.04
CA LEU A 57 17.64 19.65 -16.43
C LEU A 57 17.97 21.11 -16.73
N ALA A 58 19.23 21.49 -16.86
CA ALA A 58 19.63 22.85 -17.20
C ALA A 58 19.15 23.21 -18.60
N ALA A 59 19.41 22.33 -19.57
CA ALA A 59 18.98 22.50 -20.95
C ALA A 59 17.44 22.51 -21.04
N TRP A 60 16.76 21.62 -20.30
CA TRP A 60 15.30 21.54 -20.27
C TRP A 60 14.65 22.83 -19.71
N LEU A 61 15.18 23.37 -18.59
CA LEU A 61 14.68 24.63 -18.01
C LEU A 61 14.87 25.82 -18.99
N ALA A 62 16.00 25.87 -19.68
CA ALA A 62 16.28 26.91 -20.67
C ALA A 62 15.38 26.81 -21.91
N GLU A 63 15.15 25.60 -22.42
CA GLU A 63 14.29 25.32 -23.58
C GLU A 63 12.84 25.76 -23.33
N HIS A 64 12.36 25.56 -22.09
CA HIS A 64 10.99 25.92 -21.72
C HIS A 64 10.86 27.35 -21.11
N GLY A 65 11.93 28.13 -21.17
CA GLY A 65 11.91 29.53 -20.72
C GLY A 65 11.70 29.70 -19.21
N ILE A 66 12.02 28.68 -18.40
CA ILE A 66 11.89 28.73 -16.96
C ILE A 66 13.12 29.41 -16.38
N ALA A 67 12.95 30.65 -15.90
CA ALA A 67 14.04 31.46 -15.38
C ALA A 67 14.60 30.89 -14.07
N VAL A 68 15.93 30.69 -14.03
CA VAL A 68 16.67 30.23 -12.85
C VAL A 68 17.29 31.41 -12.16
N ARG A 69 16.97 31.63 -10.86
CA ARG A 69 17.52 32.72 -10.04
C ARG A 69 18.94 32.42 -9.58
N SER A 70 19.19 31.18 -9.17
CA SER A 70 20.51 30.73 -8.71
C SER A 70 20.66 29.21 -8.83
N THR A 71 21.91 28.77 -8.93
CA THR A 71 22.27 27.35 -9.01
C THR A 71 23.31 27.06 -7.93
N ARG A 72 23.16 25.92 -7.24
CA ARG A 72 24.11 25.48 -6.21
C ARG A 72 24.23 23.96 -6.14
N PRO A 73 25.38 23.41 -5.69
CA PRO A 73 25.50 21.99 -5.42
C PRO A 73 24.53 21.52 -4.32
N TRP A 74 23.96 20.33 -4.48
CA TRP A 74 23.04 19.75 -3.51
C TRP A 74 23.13 18.21 -3.52
N GLN A 75 23.54 17.60 -2.41
CA GLN A 75 23.60 16.13 -2.24
C GLN A 75 24.20 15.35 -3.44
N GLY A 76 25.32 15.81 -3.95
CA GLY A 76 25.97 15.22 -5.12
C GLY A 76 25.35 15.53 -6.47
N GLY A 77 24.31 16.36 -6.50
CA GLY A 77 23.65 16.86 -7.70
C GLY A 77 23.66 18.39 -7.76
N THR A 78 22.76 18.96 -8.55
CA THR A 78 22.61 20.39 -8.78
C THR A 78 21.21 20.86 -8.44
N LEU A 79 21.07 21.86 -7.57
CA LEU A 79 19.82 22.52 -7.24
C LEU A 79 19.71 23.82 -8.03
N TYR A 80 18.58 24.00 -8.69
CA TYR A 80 18.17 25.17 -9.42
C TYR A 80 17.06 25.87 -8.64
N VAL A 81 17.27 27.09 -8.16
CA VAL A 81 16.24 27.94 -7.55
C VAL A 81 15.55 28.71 -8.66
N LEU A 82 14.25 28.50 -8.82
CA LEU A 82 13.47 29.14 -9.89
C LEU A 82 13.16 30.61 -9.54
N ALA A 83 13.11 31.47 -10.55
CA ALA A 83 12.81 32.88 -10.35
C ALA A 83 11.34 33.12 -10.01
N GLU A 84 10.45 32.30 -10.56
CA GLU A 84 9.00 32.32 -10.32
C GLU A 84 8.50 30.92 -10.01
N CYS A 85 7.40 30.81 -9.24
CA CYS A 85 6.78 29.52 -8.94
C CYS A 85 5.89 29.07 -10.11
N PRO A 86 6.22 27.95 -10.78
CA PRO A 86 5.40 27.45 -11.89
C PRO A 86 4.08 26.80 -11.42
N PHE A 87 3.94 26.52 -10.12
CA PHE A 87 2.82 25.80 -9.54
C PHE A 87 1.71 26.70 -8.97
N SER A 88 1.97 28.00 -8.84
CA SER A 88 1.01 28.94 -8.25
C SER A 88 1.32 30.37 -8.67
N SER A 89 0.30 31.14 -9.00
CA SER A 89 0.40 32.57 -9.23
C SER A 89 0.36 33.43 -7.95
N ALA A 90 0.07 32.79 -6.80
CA ALA A 90 -0.08 33.49 -5.53
C ALA A 90 1.27 33.93 -4.90
N HIS A 91 2.39 33.38 -5.36
CA HIS A 91 3.74 33.74 -4.92
C HIS A 91 4.76 33.48 -6.03
N ARG A 92 5.90 34.19 -5.94
CA ARG A 92 6.95 34.13 -6.98
C ARG A 92 8.22 33.39 -6.53
N ASP A 93 8.37 33.09 -5.23
CA ASP A 93 9.57 32.49 -4.65
C ASP A 93 9.30 31.04 -4.16
N GLY A 94 10.34 30.41 -3.62
CA GLY A 94 10.23 29.11 -2.96
C GLY A 94 10.19 27.90 -3.89
N ALA A 95 10.12 28.08 -5.22
CA ALA A 95 10.16 26.97 -6.16
C ALA A 95 11.59 26.59 -6.52
N PHE A 96 11.81 25.29 -6.71
CA PHE A 96 13.13 24.74 -7.02
C PHE A 96 13.04 23.45 -7.83
N ALA A 97 14.14 23.12 -8.52
CA ALA A 97 14.33 21.85 -9.19
C ALA A 97 15.73 21.29 -8.87
N ILE A 98 15.88 19.98 -8.80
CA ILE A 98 17.13 19.31 -8.49
C ILE A 98 17.39 18.23 -9.54
N GLN A 99 18.60 18.22 -10.06
CA GLN A 99 19.12 17.09 -10.83
C GLN A 99 20.12 16.34 -9.97
N PHE A 100 19.85 15.09 -9.64
CA PHE A 100 20.74 14.23 -8.88
C PHE A 100 21.83 13.63 -9.78
N ALA A 101 22.93 13.19 -9.16
CA ALA A 101 24.07 12.56 -9.87
C ALA A 101 23.68 11.30 -10.65
N ASN A 102 22.59 10.61 -10.26
CA ASN A 102 22.05 9.44 -10.95
C ASN A 102 21.10 9.80 -12.10
N GLY A 103 21.00 11.07 -12.47
CA GLY A 103 20.11 11.57 -13.52
C GLY A 103 18.64 11.73 -13.12
N ALA A 104 18.26 11.40 -11.88
CA ALA A 104 16.92 11.64 -11.38
C ALA A 104 16.65 13.14 -11.23
N VAL A 105 15.39 13.55 -11.47
CA VAL A 105 14.96 14.94 -11.35
C VAL A 105 13.88 15.06 -10.29
N PHE A 106 14.00 16.12 -9.48
CA PHE A 106 13.01 16.52 -8.49
C PHE A 106 12.62 17.99 -8.76
N ALA A 107 11.35 18.32 -8.60
CA ALA A 107 10.91 19.72 -8.58
C ALA A 107 9.84 19.91 -7.52
N GLY A 108 9.79 21.08 -6.90
CA GLY A 108 8.83 21.37 -5.85
C GLY A 108 8.80 22.84 -5.48
N CYS A 109 7.96 23.17 -4.50
CA CYS A 109 7.90 24.49 -3.88
C CYS A 109 7.75 24.35 -2.36
N HIS A 110 8.48 25.16 -1.60
CA HIS A 110 8.45 25.12 -0.13
C HIS A 110 7.15 25.62 0.50
N HIS A 111 6.34 26.39 -0.23
CA HIS A 111 5.08 26.91 0.30
C HIS A 111 4.06 25.78 0.54
N ALA A 112 3.41 25.79 1.69
CA ALA A 112 2.42 24.78 2.08
C ALA A 112 1.28 24.64 1.04
N THR A 113 0.84 25.76 0.48
CA THR A 113 -0.18 25.81 -0.58
C THR A 113 0.25 25.16 -1.90
N CYS A 114 1.58 24.98 -2.09
CA CYS A 114 2.17 24.30 -3.25
C CYS A 114 2.70 22.91 -2.92
N GLY A 115 2.30 22.32 -1.80
CA GLY A 115 2.70 20.98 -1.39
C GLY A 115 3.89 20.89 -0.45
N GLY A 116 4.38 22.02 0.11
CA GLY A 116 5.36 22.03 1.20
C GLY A 116 6.69 21.32 0.90
N GLY A 117 7.18 21.41 -0.34
CA GLY A 117 8.41 20.74 -0.76
C GLY A 117 8.19 19.33 -1.35
N ALA A 118 6.96 18.89 -1.56
CA ALA A 118 6.67 17.62 -2.20
C ALA A 118 7.15 17.56 -3.66
N GLN A 119 7.37 16.33 -4.15
CA GLN A 119 7.77 16.07 -5.54
C GLN A 119 6.67 16.44 -6.54
N ARG A 120 6.97 17.37 -7.45
CA ARG A 120 6.06 17.86 -8.50
C ARG A 120 6.70 17.89 -9.89
N TRP A 121 7.81 17.21 -10.10
CA TRP A 121 8.47 17.15 -11.42
C TRP A 121 7.54 16.62 -12.53
N PRO A 122 6.73 15.56 -12.31
CA PRO A 122 5.81 15.08 -13.35
C PRO A 122 4.78 16.14 -13.75
N GLU A 123 4.34 16.96 -12.80
CA GLU A 123 3.40 18.06 -13.03
C GLU A 123 4.06 19.20 -13.81
N LEU A 124 5.25 19.64 -13.35
CA LEU A 124 6.03 20.66 -14.03
C LEU A 124 6.31 20.28 -15.48
N ARG A 125 6.72 19.04 -15.69
CA ARG A 125 6.94 18.49 -17.03
C ARG A 125 5.67 18.48 -17.88
N GLY A 126 4.55 18.12 -17.31
CA GLY A 126 3.24 18.09 -17.98
C GLY A 126 2.69 19.45 -18.38
N MET A 127 3.19 20.55 -17.77
CA MET A 127 2.82 21.94 -18.12
C MET A 127 3.50 22.41 -19.41
N TYR A 128 4.71 21.93 -19.68
CA TYR A 128 5.55 22.43 -20.77
C TYR A 128 5.72 21.42 -21.92
N GLU A 129 5.69 20.12 -21.63
CA GLU A 129 5.72 19.11 -22.67
C GLU A 129 4.27 18.77 -23.10
N PRO A 130 3.98 18.74 -24.43
CA PRO A 130 2.69 18.25 -24.88
C PRO A 130 2.49 16.84 -24.28
N LYS A 131 1.31 16.61 -23.68
CA LYS A 131 0.95 15.29 -23.20
C LYS A 131 1.26 14.30 -24.32
N ARG A 132 2.38 13.61 -24.25
CA ARG A 132 2.53 12.36 -24.96
C ARG A 132 1.37 11.55 -24.44
N THR A 133 0.27 11.53 -25.18
CA THR A 133 -0.62 10.39 -25.09
C THR A 133 0.34 9.21 -25.13
N PRO A 134 0.45 8.41 -24.06
CA PRO A 134 1.15 7.18 -24.22
C PRO A 134 0.42 6.57 -25.40
N LYS A 135 1.08 6.52 -26.58
CA LYS A 135 0.78 5.51 -27.54
C LYS A 135 0.85 4.27 -26.66
N ARG A 136 -0.33 3.80 -26.26
CA ARG A 136 -0.50 2.44 -25.79
C ARG A 136 -0.03 1.62 -27.01
N GLU A 137 1.31 1.58 -27.20
CA GLU A 137 1.88 0.36 -27.70
C GLU A 137 1.23 -0.62 -26.73
N LYS A 138 0.28 -1.40 -27.25
CA LYS A 138 0.05 -2.70 -26.67
C LYS A 138 1.47 -3.20 -26.46
N LYS A 139 2.01 -3.03 -25.23
CA LYS A 139 2.94 -4.00 -24.73
C LYS A 139 2.15 -5.27 -25.01
N GLU A 140 2.52 -5.96 -26.04
CA GLU A 140 2.35 -7.40 -26.05
C GLU A 140 2.60 -7.73 -24.61
N GLN A 141 1.54 -8.13 -23.92
CA GLN A 141 1.65 -8.61 -22.56
C GLN A 141 2.83 -9.55 -22.72
N GLU A 142 4.01 -9.15 -22.12
CA GLU A 142 5.03 -10.14 -21.89
C GLU A 142 4.24 -11.22 -21.21
N GLU A 143 3.98 -12.28 -21.95
CA GLU A 143 3.31 -13.46 -21.43
C GLU A 143 4.09 -13.75 -20.17
N LYS A 144 3.47 -13.52 -19.01
CA LYS A 144 4.08 -13.88 -17.74
C LYS A 144 4.56 -15.28 -17.97
N PRO A 145 5.84 -15.59 -17.78
CA PRO A 145 6.37 -16.90 -18.09
C PRO A 145 5.39 -17.90 -17.51
N THR A 146 4.79 -18.70 -18.35
CA THR A 146 3.81 -19.71 -17.94
C THR A 146 4.46 -20.47 -16.81
N PRO A 147 3.88 -20.52 -15.62
CA PRO A 147 4.52 -21.22 -14.51
C PRO A 147 4.88 -22.62 -14.99
N PRO A 148 6.03 -23.16 -14.61
CA PRO A 148 6.45 -24.47 -15.07
C PRO A 148 5.32 -25.47 -14.78
N PRO A 149 5.03 -26.40 -15.69
CA PRO A 149 3.95 -27.35 -15.51
C PRO A 149 4.14 -28.07 -14.16
N ILE A 150 3.07 -28.11 -13.39
CA ILE A 150 3.09 -28.80 -12.07
C ILE A 150 3.43 -30.27 -12.35
N PRO A 151 4.50 -30.81 -11.74
CA PRO A 151 4.86 -32.21 -11.90
C PRO A 151 3.67 -33.14 -11.60
N ASP A 152 3.50 -34.18 -12.38
CA ASP A 152 2.34 -35.07 -12.27
C ASP A 152 2.22 -35.70 -10.87
N GLU A 153 3.34 -35.93 -10.18
CA GLU A 153 3.35 -36.45 -8.80
C GLU A 153 2.61 -35.51 -7.81
N TYR A 154 2.75 -34.21 -7.96
CA TYR A 154 2.02 -33.25 -7.11
C TYR A 154 0.54 -33.19 -7.46
N ARG A 155 0.21 -33.34 -8.73
CA ARG A 155 -1.17 -33.41 -9.20
C ARG A 155 -1.87 -34.68 -8.66
N GLU A 156 -1.22 -35.82 -8.77
CA GLU A 156 -1.75 -37.10 -8.25
C GLU A 156 -1.95 -37.07 -6.74
N ARG A 157 -0.95 -36.54 -6.01
CA ARG A 157 -1.05 -36.37 -4.56
C ARG A 157 -2.17 -35.39 -4.16
N ALA A 158 -2.34 -34.28 -4.87
CA ALA A 158 -3.43 -33.34 -4.62
C ALA A 158 -4.80 -33.99 -4.85
N LEU A 159 -4.94 -34.79 -5.91
CA LEU A 159 -6.16 -35.55 -6.20
C LEU A 159 -6.45 -36.62 -5.14
N GLU A 160 -5.43 -37.28 -4.61
CA GLU A 160 -5.56 -38.24 -3.52
C GLU A 160 -6.08 -37.55 -2.26
N ILE A 161 -5.47 -36.41 -1.85
CA ILE A 161 -5.91 -35.63 -0.70
C ILE A 161 -7.37 -35.15 -0.86
N LEU A 162 -7.75 -34.71 -2.06
CA LEU A 162 -9.11 -34.23 -2.32
C LEU A 162 -10.16 -35.32 -2.36
N ARG A 163 -9.80 -36.53 -2.79
CA ARG A 163 -10.75 -37.67 -2.96
C ARG A 163 -10.89 -38.53 -1.74
N THR A 164 -9.80 -38.81 -1.07
CA THR A 164 -9.73 -39.85 -0.01
C THR A 164 -9.09 -39.32 1.29
N GLY A 165 -8.44 -38.16 1.26
CA GLY A 165 -7.79 -37.52 2.39
C GLY A 165 -8.69 -36.52 3.10
N ASP A 166 -8.05 -35.72 3.94
CA ASP A 166 -8.65 -34.56 4.62
C ASP A 166 -7.98 -33.26 4.12
N PRO A 167 -8.59 -32.59 3.15
CA PRO A 167 -8.04 -31.33 2.60
C PRO A 167 -7.91 -30.23 3.66
N LEU A 168 -8.83 -30.17 4.64
CA LEU A 168 -8.79 -29.18 5.70
C LEU A 168 -7.57 -29.42 6.59
N ALA A 169 -7.38 -30.66 7.06
CA ALA A 169 -6.21 -31.02 7.87
C ALA A 169 -4.91 -30.73 7.12
N PHE A 170 -4.82 -31.06 5.83
CA PHE A 170 -3.64 -30.79 5.01
C PHE A 170 -3.30 -29.28 4.94
N LEU A 171 -4.31 -28.42 4.74
CA LEU A 171 -4.10 -26.97 4.67
C LEU A 171 -3.69 -26.40 6.04
N LEU A 172 -4.31 -26.87 7.13
CA LEU A 172 -3.97 -26.47 8.49
C LEU A 172 -2.56 -26.93 8.90
N ASP A 173 -2.17 -28.14 8.56
CA ASP A 173 -0.81 -28.65 8.80
C ASP A 173 0.23 -27.84 8.02
N THR A 174 -0.10 -27.46 6.77
CA THR A 174 0.77 -26.61 5.95
C THR A 174 0.89 -25.21 6.55
N PHE A 175 -0.22 -24.65 7.03
CA PHE A 175 -0.24 -23.38 7.76
C PHE A 175 0.65 -23.43 9.01
N ASN A 176 0.51 -24.49 9.82
CA ASN A 176 1.24 -24.64 11.08
C ASN A 176 2.76 -24.86 10.91
N ARG A 177 3.25 -25.15 9.70
CA ARG A 177 4.69 -25.17 9.41
C ARG A 177 5.34 -23.80 9.49
N SER A 178 4.57 -22.75 9.27
CA SER A 178 5.06 -21.36 9.21
C SER A 178 4.44 -20.45 10.25
N HIS A 179 3.30 -20.86 10.84
CA HIS A 179 2.59 -20.10 11.88
C HIS A 179 2.18 -21.02 13.00
N VAL A 180 2.61 -20.71 14.21
CA VAL A 180 2.31 -21.54 15.40
C VAL A 180 1.08 -20.99 16.09
N GLY A 181 0.14 -21.85 16.45
CA GLY A 181 -1.13 -21.44 17.08
C GLY A 181 -2.20 -21.01 16.07
N ASP A 182 -3.16 -20.23 16.54
CA ASP A 182 -4.22 -19.60 15.74
C ASP A 182 -5.02 -20.57 14.86
N ARG A 183 -5.21 -21.81 15.32
CA ARG A 183 -5.93 -22.83 14.55
C ARG A 183 -7.32 -22.37 14.13
N THR A 184 -8.06 -21.72 15.03
CA THR A 184 -9.41 -21.20 14.74
C THR A 184 -9.38 -20.15 13.63
N VAL A 185 -8.37 -19.26 13.65
CA VAL A 185 -8.17 -18.27 12.59
C VAL A 185 -7.90 -18.96 11.27
N ALA A 186 -7.00 -19.97 11.25
CA ALA A 186 -6.68 -20.72 10.04
C ALA A 186 -7.92 -21.45 9.49
N GLU A 187 -8.72 -22.09 10.34
CA GLU A 187 -9.97 -22.75 9.95
C GLU A 187 -10.97 -21.76 9.33
N CYS A 188 -11.15 -20.56 9.94
CA CYS A 188 -12.00 -19.51 9.38
C CYS A 188 -11.52 -19.03 8.00
N LEU A 189 -10.20 -18.88 7.80
CA LEU A 189 -9.63 -18.50 6.52
C LEU A 189 -9.82 -19.59 5.45
N VAL A 190 -9.63 -20.87 5.79
CA VAL A 190 -9.90 -21.99 4.87
C VAL A 190 -11.37 -22.07 4.52
N MET A 191 -12.28 -21.90 5.50
CA MET A 191 -13.72 -21.90 5.25
C MET A 191 -14.14 -20.70 4.39
N SER A 192 -13.47 -19.57 4.54
CA SER A 192 -13.65 -18.41 3.66
C SER A 192 -13.34 -18.77 2.20
N LEU A 193 -12.21 -19.43 1.95
CA LEU A 193 -11.86 -19.92 0.61
C LEU A 193 -12.86 -20.96 0.10
N ALA A 194 -13.23 -21.93 0.93
CA ALA A 194 -14.19 -22.95 0.56
C ALA A 194 -15.56 -22.35 0.19
N SER A 195 -15.96 -21.24 0.82
CA SER A 195 -17.23 -20.57 0.53
C SER A 195 -17.34 -20.08 -0.92
N GLN A 196 -16.20 -19.85 -1.59
CA GLN A 196 -16.18 -19.44 -2.99
C GLN A 196 -16.78 -20.50 -3.93
N SER A 197 -16.74 -21.77 -3.55
CA SER A 197 -17.25 -22.89 -4.34
C SER A 197 -18.66 -23.33 -3.93
N VAL A 198 -19.22 -22.76 -2.87
CA VAL A 198 -20.59 -23.10 -2.40
C VAL A 198 -21.62 -22.36 -3.24
N GLU A 199 -22.63 -23.07 -3.74
CA GLU A 199 -23.58 -22.55 -4.73
C GLU A 199 -24.46 -21.42 -4.18
N ASN A 200 -25.08 -21.60 -3.03
CA ASN A 200 -26.08 -20.67 -2.47
C ASN A 200 -25.57 -19.96 -1.22
N THR A 201 -24.41 -19.27 -1.34
CA THR A 201 -23.79 -18.51 -0.26
C THR A 201 -23.61 -17.04 -0.63
N ASN A 202 -23.52 -16.18 0.38
CA ASN A 202 -23.07 -14.80 0.23
C ASN A 202 -21.55 -14.65 0.46
N GLY A 203 -20.84 -15.78 0.55
CA GLY A 203 -19.41 -15.81 0.88
C GLY A 203 -19.15 -15.69 2.39
N LEU A 204 -18.00 -16.14 2.81
CA LEU A 204 -17.53 -15.96 4.18
C LEU A 204 -16.34 -15.00 4.16
N HIS A 205 -16.57 -13.77 4.62
CA HIS A 205 -15.52 -12.76 4.75
C HIS A 205 -15.03 -12.76 6.20
N VAL A 206 -13.73 -12.54 6.42
CA VAL A 206 -13.12 -12.70 7.74
C VAL A 206 -12.45 -11.41 8.20
N SER A 207 -12.78 -10.98 9.42
CA SER A 207 -12.08 -9.91 10.12
C SER A 207 -11.30 -10.51 11.30
N ILE A 208 -9.97 -10.34 11.29
CA ILE A 208 -9.11 -10.83 12.37
C ILE A 208 -8.77 -9.67 13.28
N SER A 209 -9.20 -9.77 14.53
CA SER A 209 -9.00 -8.80 15.59
C SER A 209 -7.93 -9.26 16.58
N GLY A 210 -7.38 -8.32 17.32
CA GLY A 210 -6.39 -8.56 18.38
C GLY A 210 -5.35 -7.45 18.44
N ASN A 211 -4.56 -7.43 19.51
CA ASN A 211 -3.56 -6.40 19.76
C ASN A 211 -2.49 -6.34 18.66
N SER A 212 -1.83 -5.19 18.54
CA SER A 212 -0.72 -5.02 17.60
C SER A 212 0.44 -5.99 17.95
N GLY A 213 1.10 -6.53 16.92
CA GLY A 213 2.23 -7.44 17.09
C GLY A 213 1.88 -8.90 17.41
N LYS A 214 0.59 -9.28 17.49
CA LYS A 214 0.13 -10.62 17.82
C LYS A 214 0.06 -11.62 16.64
N GLY A 215 0.55 -11.25 15.46
CA GLY A 215 0.67 -12.19 14.33
C GLY A 215 -0.51 -12.20 13.34
N LYS A 216 -1.51 -11.33 13.46
CA LYS A 216 -2.67 -11.26 12.55
C LYS A 216 -2.29 -11.26 11.07
N SER A 217 -1.45 -10.31 10.67
CA SER A 217 -0.95 -10.17 9.31
C SER A 217 -0.15 -11.38 8.86
N HIS A 218 0.61 -11.98 9.78
CA HIS A 218 1.39 -13.17 9.50
C HIS A 218 0.49 -14.38 9.26
N ALA A 219 -0.57 -14.56 10.05
CA ALA A 219 -1.56 -15.62 9.85
C ALA A 219 -2.23 -15.50 8.47
N CYS A 220 -2.76 -14.31 8.13
CA CYS A 220 -3.34 -14.07 6.82
C CYS A 220 -2.37 -14.34 5.68
N THR A 221 -1.16 -13.80 5.76
CA THR A 221 -0.14 -13.96 4.72
C THR A 221 0.29 -15.41 4.57
N THR A 222 0.39 -16.16 5.68
CA THR A 222 0.72 -17.58 5.65
C THR A 222 -0.36 -18.40 4.94
N MET A 223 -1.63 -18.09 5.18
CA MET A 223 -2.73 -18.74 4.46
C MET A 223 -2.76 -18.34 2.98
N LEU A 224 -2.57 -17.06 2.65
CA LEU A 224 -2.54 -16.58 1.27
C LEU A 224 -1.44 -17.24 0.43
N ARG A 225 -0.31 -17.60 1.03
CA ARG A 225 0.78 -18.32 0.31
C ARG A 225 0.38 -19.70 -0.18
N GLN A 226 -0.70 -20.26 0.33
CA GLN A 226 -1.26 -21.53 -0.12
C GLN A 226 -2.20 -21.38 -1.32
N ILE A 227 -2.50 -20.14 -1.73
CA ILE A 227 -3.35 -19.81 -2.87
C ILE A 227 -2.44 -19.42 -4.05
N PRO A 228 -2.75 -19.84 -5.30
CA PRO A 228 -2.04 -19.38 -6.49
C PRO A 228 -1.98 -17.86 -6.60
N GLU A 229 -0.89 -17.31 -7.14
CA GLU A 229 -0.63 -15.88 -7.15
C GLU A 229 -1.71 -15.07 -7.86
N GLU A 230 -2.28 -15.62 -8.91
CA GLU A 230 -3.35 -15.01 -9.71
C GLU A 230 -4.69 -14.87 -8.96
N TYR A 231 -4.89 -15.62 -7.86
CA TYR A 231 -6.11 -15.61 -7.05
C TYR A 231 -5.91 -14.96 -5.67
N ARG A 232 -4.83 -14.20 -5.48
CA ARG A 232 -4.57 -13.50 -4.23
C ARG A 232 -4.12 -12.07 -4.44
N LEU A 233 -4.64 -11.18 -3.63
CA LEU A 233 -4.19 -9.79 -3.58
C LEU A 233 -3.92 -9.40 -2.12
N ALA A 234 -2.66 -9.15 -1.79
CA ALA A 234 -2.24 -8.82 -0.44
C ALA A 234 -1.39 -7.53 -0.44
N GLY A 235 -1.43 -6.83 0.68
CA GLY A 235 -0.59 -5.66 0.93
C GLY A 235 -1.40 -4.43 1.30
N THR A 236 -0.73 -3.30 1.41
CA THR A 236 -1.34 -1.98 1.51
C THR A 236 -2.02 -1.63 0.18
N VAL A 237 -3.14 -2.28 -0.09
CA VAL A 237 -3.95 -1.96 -1.26
C VAL A 237 -4.61 -0.62 -0.96
N SER A 238 -4.09 0.45 -1.56
CA SER A 238 -4.84 1.71 -1.52
C SER A 238 -6.12 1.55 -2.34
N ASP A 239 -7.16 2.27 -1.95
CA ASP A 239 -8.45 2.32 -2.66
C ASP A 239 -8.25 2.46 -4.17
N LYS A 240 -7.27 3.27 -4.55
CA LYS A 240 -6.91 3.52 -5.95
C LYS A 240 -6.34 2.29 -6.66
N ALA A 241 -5.71 1.37 -5.94
CA ALA A 241 -5.14 0.17 -6.56
C ALA A 241 -6.21 -0.76 -7.12
N LEU A 242 -7.40 -0.82 -6.49
CA LEU A 242 -8.54 -1.59 -6.99
C LEU A 242 -9.08 -1.02 -8.32
N TYR A 243 -9.02 0.30 -8.51
CA TYR A 243 -9.48 0.96 -9.74
C TYR A 243 -8.52 0.82 -10.92
N TYR A 244 -7.26 0.40 -10.66
CA TYR A 244 -6.23 0.27 -11.68
C TYR A 244 -5.82 -1.17 -11.96
N ASN A 245 -6.42 -2.13 -11.26
CA ASN A 245 -6.09 -3.55 -11.40
C ASN A 245 -7.12 -4.26 -12.28
N ASP A 246 -6.86 -4.31 -13.57
CA ASP A 246 -7.70 -5.02 -14.55
C ASP A 246 -7.46 -6.56 -14.52
N GLY A 247 -6.57 -7.04 -13.65
CA GLY A 247 -6.15 -8.45 -13.60
C GLY A 247 -6.80 -9.27 -12.49
N ILE A 248 -7.80 -8.71 -11.77
CA ILE A 248 -8.50 -9.44 -10.70
C ILE A 248 -9.33 -10.57 -11.31
N GLN A 249 -9.15 -11.78 -10.80
CA GLN A 249 -9.87 -12.96 -11.25
C GLN A 249 -11.08 -13.25 -10.35
N PRO A 250 -12.14 -13.89 -10.88
CA PRO A 250 -13.20 -14.46 -10.05
C PRO A 250 -12.62 -15.36 -8.95
N GLY A 251 -13.11 -15.24 -7.73
CA GLY A 251 -12.60 -16.01 -6.62
C GLY A 251 -11.26 -15.51 -6.04
N THR A 252 -10.87 -14.27 -6.29
CA THR A 252 -9.67 -13.68 -5.65
C THR A 252 -9.88 -13.47 -4.16
N ALA A 253 -8.90 -13.86 -3.34
CA ALA A 253 -8.81 -13.54 -1.93
C ALA A 253 -8.04 -12.23 -1.71
N PHE A 254 -8.70 -11.24 -1.11
CA PHE A 254 -8.13 -9.94 -0.77
C PHE A 254 -7.72 -9.91 0.69
N LEU A 255 -6.54 -9.40 0.97
CA LEU A 255 -6.09 -9.08 2.32
C LEU A 255 -5.83 -7.57 2.45
N PHE A 256 -6.57 -6.94 3.35
CA PHE A 256 -6.32 -5.59 3.82
C PHE A 256 -5.68 -5.66 5.21
N ASP A 257 -4.41 -5.26 5.26
CA ASP A 257 -3.60 -5.32 6.45
C ASP A 257 -3.32 -3.92 6.96
N ASP A 258 -3.73 -3.66 8.20
CA ASP A 258 -3.53 -2.41 8.95
C ASP A 258 -3.94 -1.13 8.18
N VAL A 259 -4.93 -1.24 7.29
CA VAL A 259 -5.43 -0.15 6.47
C VAL A 259 -6.65 0.48 7.13
N SER A 260 -6.64 1.80 7.31
CA SER A 260 -7.88 2.55 7.54
C SER A 260 -8.71 2.49 6.25
N LEU A 261 -9.88 1.86 6.31
CA LEU A 261 -10.79 1.78 5.17
C LEU A 261 -11.32 3.19 4.87
N SER A 262 -10.99 3.72 3.69
CA SER A 262 -11.61 4.96 3.20
C SER A 262 -13.09 4.76 2.92
N ASP A 263 -13.84 5.85 2.83
CA ASP A 263 -15.26 5.81 2.51
C ASP A 263 -15.50 5.10 1.16
N ASP A 264 -14.68 5.40 0.14
CA ASP A 264 -14.76 4.75 -1.18
C ASP A 264 -14.55 3.23 -1.09
N LEU A 265 -13.55 2.78 -0.30
CA LEU A 265 -13.27 1.36 -0.13
C LEU A 265 -14.39 0.66 0.68
N GLN A 266 -14.96 1.33 1.67
CA GLN A 266 -16.09 0.81 2.41
C GLN A 266 -17.31 0.60 1.50
N GLU A 267 -17.61 1.53 0.60
CA GLU A 267 -18.69 1.38 -0.39
C GLU A 267 -18.43 0.21 -1.35
N VAL A 268 -17.20 0.03 -1.82
CA VAL A 268 -16.82 -1.15 -2.62
C VAL A 268 -17.05 -2.43 -1.83
N LEU A 269 -16.60 -2.49 -0.57
CA LEU A 269 -16.78 -3.66 0.30
C LEU A 269 -18.24 -3.96 0.57
N LYS A 270 -19.07 -2.93 0.86
CA LYS A 270 -20.52 -3.10 1.05
C LYS A 270 -21.17 -3.73 -0.18
N SER A 271 -20.82 -3.21 -1.36
CA SER A 271 -21.37 -3.72 -2.62
C SER A 271 -20.89 -5.14 -2.92
N ALA A 272 -19.59 -5.40 -2.80
CA ALA A 272 -18.98 -6.70 -3.10
C ALA A 272 -19.47 -7.80 -2.15
N THR A 273 -19.62 -7.50 -0.85
CA THR A 273 -20.10 -8.48 0.13
C THR A 273 -21.61 -8.72 0.04
N ALA A 274 -22.38 -7.76 -0.47
CA ALA A 274 -23.80 -7.94 -0.69
C ALA A 274 -24.13 -8.73 -1.97
N ASN A 275 -23.27 -8.58 -3.00
CA ASN A 275 -23.46 -9.18 -4.34
C ASN A 275 -22.36 -10.20 -4.64
N PHE A 276 -22.02 -11.03 -3.67
CA PHE A 276 -20.90 -11.99 -3.74
C PHE A 276 -20.87 -12.86 -5.00
N ARG A 277 -22.04 -13.20 -5.55
CA ARG A 277 -22.18 -14.11 -6.71
C ARG A 277 -22.17 -13.40 -8.05
N GLU A 278 -22.06 -12.08 -8.05
CA GLU A 278 -22.13 -11.25 -9.26
C GLU A 278 -20.91 -10.34 -9.33
N GLN A 279 -20.48 -10.01 -10.54
CA GLN A 279 -19.51 -8.95 -10.73
C GLN A 279 -20.14 -7.61 -10.34
N ILE A 280 -19.41 -6.81 -9.57
CA ILE A 280 -19.83 -5.45 -9.25
C ILE A 280 -18.99 -4.41 -10.00
N GLU A 281 -19.61 -3.28 -10.28
CA GLU A 281 -18.94 -2.08 -10.78
C GLU A 281 -19.16 -0.92 -9.81
N HIS A 282 -18.09 -0.33 -9.36
CA HIS A 282 -18.12 0.90 -8.58
C HIS A 282 -17.48 2.03 -9.38
N GLN A 283 -18.22 3.13 -9.55
CA GLN A 283 -17.79 4.26 -10.36
C GLN A 283 -17.42 5.43 -9.45
N THR A 284 -16.25 5.99 -9.68
CA THR A 284 -15.81 7.22 -8.99
C THR A 284 -15.29 8.22 -10.01
N VAL A 285 -15.24 9.48 -9.62
CA VAL A 285 -14.72 10.56 -10.45
C VAL A 285 -13.40 11.02 -9.88
N THR A 286 -12.34 10.94 -10.68
CA THR A 286 -11.02 11.44 -10.28
C THR A 286 -11.04 12.97 -10.13
N PRO A 287 -10.06 13.58 -9.40
CA PRO A 287 -9.92 15.03 -9.30
C PRO A 287 -9.86 15.72 -10.67
N ASP A 288 -9.37 15.03 -11.69
CA ASP A 288 -9.34 15.50 -13.09
C ASP A 288 -10.67 15.35 -13.83
N ARG A 289 -11.76 15.06 -13.12
CA ARG A 289 -13.12 14.82 -13.65
C ARG A 289 -13.21 13.69 -14.69
N LYS A 290 -12.37 12.67 -14.58
CA LYS A 290 -12.45 11.46 -15.39
C LYS A 290 -13.20 10.39 -14.62
N LEU A 291 -14.15 9.74 -15.30
CA LEU A 291 -14.82 8.56 -14.76
C LEU A 291 -13.80 7.43 -14.62
N GLN A 292 -13.77 6.81 -13.46
CA GLN A 292 -13.00 5.63 -13.18
C GLN A 292 -13.91 4.54 -12.66
N ILE A 293 -13.74 3.33 -13.16
CA ILE A 293 -14.59 2.19 -12.84
C ILE A 293 -13.71 1.13 -12.18
N CYS A 294 -14.09 0.75 -10.95
CA CYS A 294 -13.57 -0.42 -10.26
C CYS A 294 -14.47 -1.60 -10.57
N ARG A 295 -13.89 -2.69 -11.09
CA ARG A 295 -14.60 -3.93 -11.35
C ARG A 295 -14.08 -5.01 -10.42
N ILE A 296 -14.98 -5.52 -9.60
CA ILE A 296 -14.69 -6.67 -8.73
C ILE A 296 -15.47 -7.86 -9.28
N PRO A 297 -14.77 -8.91 -9.71
CA PRO A 297 -15.42 -10.14 -10.16
C PRO A 297 -16.20 -10.81 -9.03
N GLU A 298 -17.04 -11.74 -9.40
CA GLU A 298 -17.82 -12.57 -8.48
C GLU A 298 -16.93 -13.44 -7.59
N ARG A 299 -17.48 -13.88 -6.47
CA ARG A 299 -16.93 -14.85 -5.52
C ARG A 299 -15.60 -14.46 -4.87
N CYS A 300 -15.28 -13.17 -4.85
CA CYS A 300 -14.11 -12.66 -4.15
C CYS A 300 -14.34 -12.63 -2.63
N VAL A 301 -13.36 -13.09 -1.87
CA VAL A 301 -13.41 -13.06 -0.39
C VAL A 301 -12.51 -11.98 0.17
N TRP A 302 -12.90 -11.42 1.30
CA TRP A 302 -12.26 -10.26 1.91
C TRP A 302 -11.78 -10.59 3.30
N TRP A 303 -10.49 -10.40 3.55
CA TRP A 303 -9.85 -10.59 4.83
C TRP A 303 -9.33 -9.26 5.34
N LEU A 304 -9.69 -8.92 6.58
CA LEU A 304 -9.23 -7.70 7.25
C LEU A 304 -8.40 -8.08 8.46
N ALA A 305 -7.16 -7.61 8.55
CA ALA A 305 -6.34 -7.73 9.74
C ALA A 305 -6.28 -6.36 10.44
N LYS A 306 -6.90 -6.24 11.63
CA LYS A 306 -7.10 -4.95 12.32
C LYS A 306 -6.66 -5.00 13.78
N VAL A 307 -6.34 -3.84 14.35
CA VAL A 307 -6.03 -3.67 15.76
C VAL A 307 -7.28 -3.44 16.60
N GLU A 308 -8.30 -2.75 16.09
CA GLU A 308 -9.59 -2.46 16.76
C GLU A 308 -10.68 -2.15 15.71
N ASP A 309 -11.95 -2.08 16.15
CA ASP A 309 -13.14 -1.85 15.34
C ASP A 309 -13.07 -0.55 14.53
N ALA A 310 -12.44 -0.61 13.37
CA ALA A 310 -12.39 0.48 12.43
C ALA A 310 -13.07 0.07 11.12
N GLY A 311 -14.36 0.21 11.05
CA GLY A 311 -15.13 -0.04 9.84
C GLY A 311 -16.58 0.36 10.04
N ASP A 312 -17.26 0.60 8.94
CA ASP A 312 -18.71 0.78 8.93
C ASP A 312 -19.39 -0.49 9.46
N ASP A 313 -20.33 -0.35 10.38
CA ASP A 313 -21.11 -1.45 10.96
C ASP A 313 -21.72 -2.36 9.89
N GLN A 314 -22.10 -1.81 8.73
CA GLN A 314 -22.67 -2.58 7.64
C GLN A 314 -21.66 -3.54 6.98
N VAL A 315 -20.38 -3.18 6.92
CA VAL A 315 -19.32 -4.06 6.45
C VAL A 315 -19.04 -5.12 7.49
N MET A 316 -18.89 -4.71 8.75
CA MET A 316 -18.55 -5.62 9.86
C MET A 316 -19.63 -6.66 10.12
N ASN A 317 -20.91 -6.30 9.98
CA ASN A 317 -22.03 -7.23 10.13
C ASN A 317 -22.08 -8.34 9.05
N ARG A 318 -21.28 -8.22 7.99
CA ARG A 318 -21.14 -9.22 6.92
C ARG A 318 -19.84 -10.00 7.01
N MET A 319 -19.06 -9.77 8.06
CA MET A 319 -17.79 -10.44 8.29
C MET A 319 -17.85 -11.33 9.54
N LEU A 320 -17.22 -12.47 9.47
CA LEU A 320 -16.93 -13.28 10.64
C LEU A 320 -15.73 -12.65 11.35
N THR A 321 -15.95 -12.15 12.58
CA THR A 321 -14.85 -11.65 13.40
C THR A 321 -14.26 -12.79 14.21
N VAL A 322 -12.95 -12.98 14.10
CA VAL A 322 -12.18 -13.98 14.85
C VAL A 322 -11.00 -13.28 15.54
N TRP A 323 -10.67 -13.72 16.76
CA TRP A 323 -9.53 -13.18 17.52
C TRP A 323 -8.32 -14.09 17.37
N ILE A 324 -7.16 -13.42 17.26
CA ILE A 324 -5.87 -14.11 17.34
C ILE A 324 -5.71 -14.68 18.76
N ASP A 325 -5.12 -15.85 18.86
CA ASP A 325 -4.88 -16.48 20.15
C ASP A 325 -3.80 -15.70 20.92
N ASP A 326 -4.11 -15.34 22.17
CA ASP A 326 -3.21 -14.58 23.05
C ASP A 326 -2.39 -15.49 23.98
N SER A 327 -2.55 -16.82 23.91
CA SER A 327 -1.90 -17.79 24.80
C SER A 327 -0.46 -18.12 24.41
#